data_eb5339261b2ad0964988b5158444bd98
#
_entry.id   eb5339261b2ad0964988b5158444bd98
#
_cell.length_a   1.000
_cell.length_b   1.000
_cell.length_c   1.000
_cell.angle_alpha   90.00
_cell.angle_beta   90.00
_cell.angle_gamma   90.00
#
_symmetry.space_group_name_H-M   'P 1'
#
loop_
_entity.id
_entity.type
_entity.pdbx_description
1 polymer ?
#
loop_
_entity_poly.entity_id
_entity_poly.type
_entity_poly.pdbx_seq_one_letter_code
_entity_poly.pdbx_strand_id
1 'polypeptide(L)'
;MKTFPKPLSHGEEKLYLKRCKEGDQTARNMLIEHNMRLVAHVVKKYQCQEYDTEDLLSVGTIGLIKAVNTFDTDKGSRLATYAARCVENEILMLLRAGKKRAREVSLFEPIGTDKDGEAVNLVDVIEMENPKTI
;
A
#
# COMPACT_ATOMS: atom_id res chain seq x y z
N MET A 1 -8.52 -10.50 18.28
CA MET A 1 -8.80 -9.67 17.12
C MET A 1 -8.37 -8.23 17.39
N LYS A 2 -7.52 -7.70 16.56
CA LYS A 2 -7.08 -6.32 16.76
C LYS A 2 -8.14 -5.35 16.26
N THR A 3 -8.51 -4.42 17.13
CA THR A 3 -9.36 -3.31 16.73
C THR A 3 -8.47 -2.08 16.53
N PHE A 4 -8.63 -1.44 15.43
CA PHE A 4 -7.87 -0.22 15.15
C PHE A 4 -8.65 1.00 15.63
N PRO A 5 -7.96 2.08 16.04
CA PRO A 5 -8.65 3.28 16.51
C PRO A 5 -9.43 3.94 15.39
N LYS A 6 -10.40 4.76 15.78
CA LYS A 6 -11.22 5.50 14.81
C LYS A 6 -10.36 6.47 14.02
N PRO A 7 -10.74 6.78 12.77
CA PRO A 7 -10.03 7.81 12.00
C PRO A 7 -10.07 9.16 12.71
N LEU A 8 -9.03 9.95 12.51
CA LEU A 8 -8.96 11.30 13.05
C LEU A 8 -9.96 12.19 12.33
N SER A 9 -10.48 13.20 13.04
CA SER A 9 -11.26 14.24 12.41
C SER A 9 -10.36 15.08 11.49
N HIS A 10 -10.98 15.85 10.58
CA HIS A 10 -10.22 16.69 9.67
C HIS A 10 -9.30 17.68 10.41
N GLY A 11 -9.81 18.28 11.48
CA GLY A 11 -9.04 19.22 12.28
C GLY A 11 -7.88 18.55 13.01
N GLU A 12 -8.12 17.37 13.58
CA GLU A 12 -7.07 16.62 14.24
C GLU A 12 -5.99 16.19 13.26
N GLU A 13 -6.42 15.74 12.09
CA GLU A 13 -5.49 15.33 11.04
C GLU A 13 -4.56 16.49 10.65
N LYS A 14 -5.13 17.68 10.44
CA LYS A 14 -4.33 18.86 10.11
C LYS A 14 -3.32 19.20 11.21
N LEU A 15 -3.78 19.13 12.46
CA LEU A 15 -2.92 19.45 13.60
C LEU A 15 -1.74 18.48 13.68
N TYR A 16 -2.01 17.18 13.57
CA TYR A 16 -0.96 16.18 13.65
C TYR A 16 -0.03 16.21 12.44
N LEU A 17 -0.56 16.51 11.26
CA LEU A 17 0.28 16.69 10.07
C LEU A 17 1.26 17.82 10.26
N LYS A 18 0.80 18.94 10.80
CA LYS A 18 1.65 20.09 11.07
C LYS A 18 2.76 19.72 12.06
N ARG A 19 2.38 19.08 13.17
CA ARG A 19 3.33 18.65 14.18
C ARG A 19 4.34 17.64 13.63
N CYS A 20 3.86 16.72 12.80
CA CYS A 20 4.72 15.72 12.18
C CYS A 20 5.79 16.37 11.34
N LYS A 21 5.44 17.40 10.56
CA LYS A 21 6.40 18.13 9.74
C LYS A 21 7.41 18.87 10.59
N GLU A 22 7.04 19.22 11.81
CA GLU A 22 7.94 19.88 12.76
C GLU A 22 8.85 18.90 13.51
N GLY A 23 8.73 17.61 13.20
CA GLY A 23 9.57 16.58 13.79
C GLY A 23 8.97 15.85 14.98
N ASP A 24 7.68 16.04 15.24
CA ASP A 24 7.01 15.38 16.36
C ASP A 24 6.69 13.92 16.03
N GLN A 25 7.45 13.01 16.63
CA GLN A 25 7.27 11.58 16.41
C GLN A 25 5.95 11.04 16.96
N THR A 26 5.48 11.64 18.06
CA THR A 26 4.19 11.23 18.63
C THR A 26 3.06 11.54 17.65
N ALA A 27 3.08 12.72 17.03
CA ALA A 27 2.10 13.09 16.03
C ALA A 27 2.15 12.16 14.82
N ARG A 28 3.36 11.81 14.38
CA ARG A 28 3.55 10.86 13.29
C ARG A 28 2.94 9.49 13.61
N ASN A 29 3.19 9.00 14.81
CA ASN A 29 2.62 7.73 15.24
C ASN A 29 1.11 7.77 15.33
N MET A 30 0.54 8.89 15.78
CA MET A 30 -0.91 9.07 15.81
C MET A 30 -1.53 9.01 14.42
N LEU A 31 -0.88 9.64 13.45
CA LEU A 31 -1.35 9.60 12.05
C LEU A 31 -1.33 8.18 11.51
N ILE A 32 -0.29 7.43 11.82
CA ILE A 32 -0.16 6.04 11.35
C ILE A 32 -1.24 5.16 12.02
N GLU A 33 -1.32 5.21 13.35
CA GLU A 33 -2.26 4.37 14.09
C GLU A 33 -3.71 4.61 13.70
N HIS A 34 -4.09 5.87 13.54
CA HIS A 34 -5.48 6.23 13.25
C HIS A 34 -5.85 6.05 11.77
N ASN A 35 -4.89 5.63 10.94
CA ASN A 35 -5.15 5.28 9.56
C ASN A 35 -4.99 3.78 9.29
N MET A 36 -4.79 2.97 10.32
CA MET A 36 -4.65 1.51 10.15
C MET A 36 -5.91 0.84 9.65
N ARG A 37 -7.10 1.39 9.97
CA ARG A 37 -8.35 0.87 9.40
C ARG A 37 -8.36 0.97 7.89
N LEU A 38 -7.79 2.03 7.36
CA LEU A 38 -7.66 2.23 5.92
C LEU A 38 -6.78 1.14 5.31
N VAL A 39 -5.65 0.84 5.96
CA VAL A 39 -4.76 -0.23 5.50
C VAL A 39 -5.50 -1.55 5.46
N ALA A 40 -6.20 -1.89 6.54
CA ALA A 40 -6.95 -3.14 6.61
C ALA A 40 -8.03 -3.21 5.51
N HIS A 41 -8.69 -2.10 5.24
CA HIS A 41 -9.72 -2.03 4.21
C HIS A 41 -9.14 -2.29 2.82
N VAL A 42 -8.00 -1.68 2.50
CA VAL A 42 -7.33 -1.89 1.22
C VAL A 42 -6.83 -3.32 1.10
N VAL A 43 -6.26 -3.87 2.17
CA VAL A 43 -5.75 -5.24 2.18
C VAL A 43 -6.85 -6.25 1.82
N LYS A 44 -8.08 -6.01 2.28
CA LYS A 44 -9.19 -6.91 1.96
C LYS A 44 -9.42 -7.07 0.47
N LYS A 45 -9.15 -6.05 -0.31
CA LYS A 45 -9.31 -6.10 -1.78
C LYS A 45 -8.27 -7.00 -2.44
N TYR A 46 -7.15 -7.21 -1.78
CA TYR A 46 -6.01 -7.91 -2.36
C TYR A 46 -5.69 -9.23 -1.69
N GLN A 47 -6.58 -9.74 -0.87
CA GLN A 47 -6.38 -11.04 -0.23
C GLN A 47 -6.24 -12.12 -1.29
N CYS A 48 -5.20 -12.93 -1.15
CA CYS A 48 -4.93 -14.03 -2.06
C CYS A 48 -4.28 -15.18 -1.30
N GLN A 49 -4.17 -16.33 -1.96
CA GLN A 49 -3.62 -17.52 -1.32
C GLN A 49 -2.09 -17.48 -1.17
N GLU A 50 -1.43 -16.60 -1.93
CA GLU A 50 0.03 -16.52 -1.92
C GLU A 50 0.59 -15.79 -0.71
N TYR A 51 -0.20 -14.89 -0.13
CA TYR A 51 0.26 -14.06 0.98
C TYR A 51 -0.77 -14.03 2.11
N ASP A 52 -0.27 -14.12 3.34
CA ASP A 52 -1.10 -13.97 4.52
C ASP A 52 -1.64 -12.55 4.64
N THR A 53 -2.78 -12.42 5.30
CA THR A 53 -3.32 -11.11 5.63
C THR A 53 -2.29 -10.27 6.40
N GLU A 54 -1.56 -10.89 7.32
CA GLU A 54 -0.53 -10.18 8.10
C GLU A 54 0.59 -9.65 7.23
N ASP A 55 1.01 -10.43 6.23
CA ASP A 55 2.04 -9.98 5.28
C ASP A 55 1.55 -8.77 4.49
N LEU A 56 0.30 -8.83 4.02
CA LEU A 56 -0.29 -7.72 3.29
C LEU A 56 -0.45 -6.49 4.17
N LEU A 57 -0.83 -6.69 5.44
CA LEU A 57 -0.92 -5.58 6.39
C LEU A 57 0.43 -4.93 6.63
N SER A 58 1.48 -5.73 6.75
CA SER A 58 2.83 -5.21 6.94
C SER A 58 3.26 -4.35 5.76
N VAL A 59 3.05 -4.86 4.56
CA VAL A 59 3.39 -4.14 3.32
C VAL A 59 2.54 -2.88 3.19
N GLY A 60 1.24 -3.00 3.48
CA GLY A 60 0.34 -1.85 3.44
C GLY A 60 0.75 -0.78 4.45
N THR A 61 1.20 -1.20 5.63
CA THR A 61 1.67 -0.27 6.65
C THR A 61 2.90 0.51 6.16
N ILE A 62 3.80 -0.15 5.43
CA ILE A 62 4.93 0.54 4.82
C ILE A 62 4.44 1.64 3.88
N GLY A 63 3.42 1.35 3.07
CA GLY A 63 2.80 2.34 2.20
C GLY A 63 2.22 3.52 2.97
N LEU A 64 1.56 3.23 4.09
CA LEU A 64 1.00 4.27 4.96
C LEU A 64 2.11 5.15 5.55
N ILE A 65 3.19 4.54 6.02
CA ILE A 65 4.32 5.28 6.57
C ILE A 65 4.91 6.22 5.50
N LYS A 66 5.10 5.72 4.30
CA LYS A 66 5.58 6.54 3.18
C LYS A 66 4.63 7.68 2.90
N ALA A 67 3.33 7.43 2.96
CA ALA A 67 2.32 8.46 2.73
C ALA A 67 2.42 9.58 3.76
N VAL A 68 2.53 9.22 5.03
CA VAL A 68 2.65 10.20 6.12
C VAL A 68 3.90 11.05 5.93
N ASN A 69 5.00 10.43 5.51
CA ASN A 69 6.28 11.13 5.33
C ASN A 69 6.30 12.05 4.12
N THR A 70 5.49 11.78 3.11
CA THR A 70 5.56 12.50 1.83
C THR A 70 4.32 13.34 1.52
N PHE A 71 3.30 13.27 2.38
CA PHE A 71 2.05 13.99 2.12
C PHE A 71 2.26 15.50 2.10
N ASP A 72 1.73 16.14 1.08
CA ASP A 72 1.77 17.59 0.93
C ASP A 72 0.42 18.18 1.35
N THR A 73 0.40 18.85 2.49
CA THR A 73 -0.82 19.44 3.03
C THR A 73 -1.33 20.61 2.21
N ASP A 74 -0.49 21.18 1.36
CA ASP A 74 -0.87 22.35 0.56
C ASP A 74 -1.73 22.02 -0.65
N LYS A 75 -1.88 20.74 -0.97
CA LYS A 75 -2.63 20.31 -2.15
C LYS A 75 -4.11 20.11 -1.92
N GLY A 76 -4.61 20.36 -0.72
CA GLY A 76 -6.04 20.29 -0.42
C GLY A 76 -6.65 18.91 -0.36
N SER A 77 -5.90 17.84 -0.63
CA SER A 77 -6.39 16.47 -0.52
C SER A 77 -6.33 15.99 0.92
N ARG A 78 -7.18 15.00 1.25
CA ARG A 78 -7.11 14.34 2.54
C ARG A 78 -5.96 13.32 2.54
N LEU A 79 -5.33 13.16 3.69
CA LEU A 79 -4.28 12.15 3.87
C LEU A 79 -4.82 10.74 3.53
N ALA A 80 -6.05 10.43 3.91
CA ALA A 80 -6.63 9.13 3.65
C ALA A 80 -6.62 8.77 2.17
N THR A 81 -6.96 9.71 1.30
CA THR A 81 -6.99 9.48 -0.15
C THR A 81 -5.58 9.18 -0.68
N TYR A 82 -4.62 9.97 -0.25
CA TYR A 82 -3.23 9.78 -0.66
C TYR A 82 -2.65 8.48 -0.08
N ALA A 83 -2.94 8.22 1.21
CA ALA A 83 -2.45 7.01 1.86
C ALA A 83 -3.00 5.74 1.21
N ALA A 84 -4.28 5.75 0.81
CA ALA A 84 -4.85 4.59 0.13
C ALA A 84 -4.07 4.24 -1.13
N ARG A 85 -3.67 5.23 -1.90
CA ARG A 85 -2.86 5.00 -3.11
C ARG A 85 -1.49 4.44 -2.78
N CYS A 86 -0.84 4.97 -1.76
CA CYS A 86 0.48 4.49 -1.36
C CYS A 86 0.41 3.05 -0.85
N VAL A 87 -0.63 2.72 -0.09
CA VAL A 87 -0.84 1.36 0.39
C VAL A 87 -1.06 0.41 -0.78
N GLU A 88 -1.93 0.79 -1.72
CA GLU A 88 -2.18 -0.04 -2.89
C GLU A 88 -0.92 -0.25 -3.72
N ASN A 89 -0.13 0.80 -3.91
CA ASN A 89 1.11 0.70 -4.67
C ASN A 89 2.08 -0.30 -4.04
N GLU A 90 2.24 -0.28 -2.72
CA GLU A 90 3.13 -1.23 -2.05
C GLU A 90 2.64 -2.66 -2.22
N ILE A 91 1.33 -2.88 -2.08
CA ILE A 91 0.76 -4.22 -2.25
C ILE A 91 0.94 -4.69 -3.70
N LEU A 92 0.64 -3.81 -4.67
CA LEU A 92 0.79 -4.17 -6.07
C LEU A 92 2.23 -4.49 -6.44
N MET A 93 3.19 -3.75 -5.87
CA MET A 93 4.61 -4.06 -6.08
C MET A 93 4.98 -5.43 -5.53
N LEU A 94 4.44 -5.78 -4.37
CA LEU A 94 4.65 -7.12 -3.80
C LEU A 94 4.09 -8.20 -4.71
N LEU A 95 2.87 -8.01 -5.20
CA LEU A 95 2.22 -8.99 -6.08
C LEU A 95 2.97 -9.15 -7.41
N ARG A 96 3.46 -8.05 -7.97
CA ARG A 96 4.25 -8.10 -9.20
C ARG A 96 5.56 -8.87 -8.98
N ALA A 97 6.22 -8.61 -7.86
CA ALA A 97 7.46 -9.31 -7.52
C ALA A 97 7.22 -10.82 -7.41
N GLY A 98 6.11 -11.21 -6.78
CA GLY A 98 5.73 -12.61 -6.66
C GLY A 98 5.47 -13.26 -8.02
N LYS A 99 4.75 -12.58 -8.90
CA LYS A 99 4.48 -13.08 -10.25
C LYS A 99 5.76 -13.19 -11.08
N LYS A 100 6.64 -12.21 -10.96
CA LYS A 100 7.92 -12.24 -11.65
C LYS A 100 8.76 -13.45 -11.22
N ARG A 101 8.81 -13.72 -9.92
CA ARG A 101 9.50 -14.89 -9.40
C ARG A 101 8.91 -16.20 -9.91
N ALA A 102 7.60 -16.30 -9.92
CA ALA A 102 6.91 -17.47 -10.44
C ALA A 102 7.25 -17.70 -11.90
N ARG A 103 7.30 -16.63 -12.68
CA ARG A 103 7.67 -16.71 -14.10
C ARG A 103 9.11 -17.18 -14.27
N GLU A 104 10.02 -16.66 -13.48
CA GLU A 104 11.43 -17.06 -13.55
C GLU A 104 11.62 -18.54 -13.21
N VAL A 105 10.91 -19.03 -12.21
CA VAL A 105 10.93 -20.45 -11.87
C VAL A 105 10.36 -21.27 -13.01
N SER A 106 9.26 -20.83 -13.60
CA SER A 106 8.60 -21.54 -14.69
C SER A 106 9.41 -21.62 -15.96
N LEU A 107 10.37 -20.72 -16.17
CA LEU A 107 11.27 -20.77 -17.33
C LEU A 107 12.07 -22.06 -17.37
N PHE A 108 12.25 -22.72 -16.25
CA PHE A 108 12.94 -24.00 -16.17
C PHE A 108 11.99 -25.21 -16.36
N GLU A 109 10.68 -24.97 -16.49
CA GLU A 109 9.68 -25.99 -16.69
C GLU A 109 8.97 -25.74 -18.03
N PRO A 110 9.06 -26.70 -18.99
CA PRO A 110 8.48 -26.48 -20.33
C PRO A 110 6.97 -26.31 -20.35
N ILE A 111 6.29 -26.78 -19.31
CA ILE A 111 4.83 -26.83 -19.27
C ILE A 111 4.19 -25.50 -18.89
N GLY A 112 4.92 -24.59 -18.28
CA GLY A 112 4.38 -23.35 -17.75
C GLY A 112 4.43 -22.14 -18.67
N THR A 113 4.95 -22.31 -19.87
CA THR A 113 5.30 -21.17 -20.75
C THR A 113 4.11 -20.28 -21.10
N ASP A 114 2.98 -20.88 -21.49
CA ASP A 114 1.81 -20.12 -21.90
C ASP A 114 1.19 -19.36 -20.71
N LYS A 115 1.14 -19.99 -19.56
CA LYS A 115 0.64 -19.33 -18.36
C LYS A 115 1.54 -18.17 -17.95
N ASP A 116 2.82 -18.33 -18.13
CA ASP A 116 3.78 -17.28 -17.84
C ASP A 116 3.57 -16.08 -18.75
N GLY A 117 3.24 -16.30 -20.01
CA GLY A 117 2.93 -15.24 -20.94
C GLY A 117 1.75 -14.41 -20.46
N GLU A 118 0.70 -15.05 -20.00
CA GLU A 118 -0.47 -14.34 -19.45
C GLU A 118 -0.11 -13.56 -18.20
N ALA A 119 0.67 -14.16 -17.31
CA ALA A 119 1.10 -13.49 -16.09
C ALA A 119 1.92 -12.24 -16.39
N VAL A 120 2.80 -12.33 -17.38
CA VAL A 120 3.59 -11.17 -17.82
C VAL A 120 2.70 -10.05 -18.32
N ASN A 121 1.70 -10.40 -19.13
CA ASN A 121 0.77 -9.40 -19.66
C ASN A 121 0.00 -8.69 -18.54
N LEU A 122 -0.42 -9.43 -17.54
CA LEU A 122 -1.11 -8.84 -16.39
C LEU A 122 -0.21 -7.89 -15.62
N VAL A 123 1.04 -8.27 -15.42
CA VAL A 123 2.01 -7.42 -14.75
C VAL A 123 2.26 -6.15 -15.55
N ASP A 124 2.38 -6.27 -16.87
CA ASP A 124 2.59 -5.11 -17.74
C ASP A 124 1.40 -4.15 -17.66
N VAL A 125 0.19 -4.67 -17.62
CA VAL A 125 -1.01 -3.84 -17.47
C VAL A 125 -0.99 -3.09 -16.15
N ILE A 126 -0.62 -3.75 -15.08
CA ILE A 126 -0.52 -3.12 -13.76
C ILE A 126 0.53 -2.00 -13.79
N GLU A 127 1.66 -2.24 -14.43
CA GLU A 127 2.70 -1.22 -14.56
C GLU A 127 2.24 -0.01 -15.34
N MET A 128 1.47 -0.23 -16.40
CA MET A 128 0.93 0.87 -17.20
C MET A 128 -0.06 1.71 -16.41
N GLU A 129 -0.80 1.10 -15.51
CA GLU A 129 -1.76 1.81 -14.67
C GLU A 129 -1.09 2.60 -13.54
N ASN A 130 0.04 2.12 -13.06
CA ASN A 130 0.71 2.67 -11.89
C ASN A 130 1.68 3.82 -12.11
N PRO A 131 2.27 4.04 -13.28
CA PRO A 131 3.28 5.10 -13.43
C PRO A 131 2.80 6.48 -13.04
N LYS A 132 1.51 6.71 -13.13
CA LYS A 132 0.93 8.02 -12.79
C LYS A 132 0.66 8.20 -11.31
N THR A 133 0.74 7.15 -10.52
CA THR A 133 0.46 7.20 -9.09
C THR A 133 1.72 7.30 -8.24
N ILE A 134 2.86 7.24 -8.85
CA ILE A 134 4.15 7.29 -8.18
C ILE A 134 4.65 8.72 -7.99
#